data_472031bb60595e9d9394e6f2c2080d30
#
_entry.id   472031bb60595e9d9394e6f2c2080d30
#
_cell.length_a   1.000
_cell.length_b   1.000
_cell.length_c   1.000
_cell.angle_alpha   90.00
_cell.angle_beta   90.00
_cell.angle_gamma   90.00
#
_symmetry.space_group_name_H-M   'P 1'
#
loop_
_entity.id
_entity.type
_entity.pdbx_description
1 polymer ?
#
loop_
_entity_poly.entity_id
_entity_poly.type
_entity_poly.pdbx_seq_one_letter_code
_entity_poly.pdbx_strand_id
1 'polypeptide(L)'
;MRLSLIQITVGPQIEKNFEKVDNFINQALSFKPNLILLPECFLFLSNFKKFSFSMDHEYILHYQNFAKQNKINLLLGSLPILDNDKVYNRSVLINHEGSIASYYDKIHMFDAILKNNEVYKE
;
A
#
# COMPACT_ATOMS: atom_id res chain seq x y z
N MET A 1 -16.88 -15.23 -3.22
CA MET A 1 -15.90 -14.12 -3.39
C MET A 1 -14.55 -14.73 -3.73
N ARG A 2 -13.85 -14.21 -4.76
CA ARG A 2 -12.49 -14.63 -5.12
C ARG A 2 -11.50 -13.56 -4.67
N LEU A 3 -10.47 -13.97 -3.95
CA LEU A 3 -9.46 -13.10 -3.36
C LEU A 3 -8.09 -13.43 -3.97
N SER A 4 -7.34 -12.40 -4.39
CA SER A 4 -5.94 -12.54 -4.78
C SER A 4 -5.06 -11.85 -3.75
N LEU A 5 -4.12 -12.57 -3.17
CA LEU A 5 -3.14 -12.05 -2.23
C LEU A 5 -1.81 -11.87 -2.97
N ILE A 6 -1.26 -10.66 -2.93
CA ILE A 6 0.03 -10.35 -3.52
C ILE A 6 1.09 -10.41 -2.41
N GLN A 7 2.13 -11.18 -2.66
CA GLN A 7 3.30 -11.24 -1.78
C GLN A 7 4.53 -10.82 -2.56
N ILE A 8 5.26 -9.84 -2.05
CA ILE A 8 6.45 -9.27 -2.71
C ILE A 8 7.58 -9.07 -1.70
N THR A 9 8.80 -8.98 -2.22
CA THR A 9 9.94 -8.45 -1.49
C THR A 9 10.10 -6.98 -1.86
N VAL A 10 10.00 -6.11 -0.87
CA VAL A 10 10.15 -4.65 -1.02
C VAL A 10 11.64 -4.30 -1.00
N GLY A 11 12.09 -3.61 -2.04
CA GLY A 11 13.45 -3.08 -2.16
C GLY A 11 13.54 -1.60 -1.73
N PRO A 12 14.74 -0.98 -1.81
CA PRO A 12 14.93 0.40 -1.39
C PRO A 12 14.42 1.45 -2.37
N GLN A 13 14.04 1.08 -3.58
CA GLN A 13 13.62 1.99 -4.64
C GLN A 13 12.11 1.90 -4.85
N ILE A 14 11.40 2.97 -4.54
CA ILE A 14 9.93 3.04 -4.59
C ILE A 14 9.42 2.73 -6.00
N GLU A 15 10.01 3.32 -7.02
CA GLU A 15 9.60 3.16 -8.42
C GLU A 15 9.67 1.69 -8.86
N LYS A 16 10.73 0.98 -8.48
CA LYS A 16 10.87 -0.45 -8.78
C LYS A 16 9.87 -1.32 -8.01
N ASN A 17 9.55 -0.93 -6.78
CA ASN A 17 8.51 -1.62 -6.03
C ASN A 17 7.14 -1.40 -6.66
N PHE A 18 6.86 -0.17 -7.09
CA PHE A 18 5.63 0.19 -7.79
C PHE A 18 5.46 -0.62 -9.08
N GLU A 19 6.48 -0.64 -9.96
CA GLU A 19 6.47 -1.45 -11.19
C GLU A 19 6.25 -2.95 -10.91
N LYS A 20 6.90 -3.47 -9.86
CA LYS A 20 6.74 -4.86 -9.45
C LYS A 20 5.31 -5.15 -8.99
N VAL A 21 4.74 -4.28 -8.18
CA VAL A 21 3.35 -4.41 -7.71
C VAL A 21 2.39 -4.36 -8.89
N ASP A 22 2.55 -3.41 -9.80
CA ASP A 22 1.73 -3.29 -11.00
C ASP A 22 1.76 -4.56 -11.85
N ASN A 23 2.94 -5.16 -12.04
CA ASN A 23 3.06 -6.42 -12.76
C ASN A 23 2.26 -7.54 -12.08
N PHE A 24 2.33 -7.65 -10.74
CA PHE A 24 1.61 -8.70 -10.03
C PHE A 24 0.10 -8.49 -10.00
N ILE A 25 -0.38 -7.25 -9.80
CA ILE A 25 -1.82 -6.99 -9.83
C ILE A 25 -2.41 -7.21 -11.23
N ASN A 26 -1.66 -6.88 -12.30
CA ASN A 26 -2.08 -7.20 -13.67
C ASN A 26 -2.13 -8.71 -13.93
N GLN A 27 -1.16 -9.49 -13.44
CA GLN A 27 -1.22 -10.96 -13.51
C GLN A 27 -2.42 -11.52 -12.73
N ALA A 28 -2.73 -10.94 -11.57
CA ALA A 28 -3.85 -11.36 -10.74
C ALA A 28 -5.21 -11.22 -11.46
N LEU A 29 -5.36 -10.28 -12.39
CA LEU A 29 -6.60 -10.08 -13.16
C LEU A 29 -7.01 -11.34 -13.95
N SER A 30 -6.05 -12.16 -14.40
CA SER A 30 -6.35 -13.41 -15.12
C SER A 30 -7.17 -14.39 -14.29
N PHE A 31 -7.10 -14.30 -12.97
CA PHE A 31 -7.88 -15.13 -12.02
C PHE A 31 -9.27 -14.54 -11.72
N LYS A 32 -9.64 -13.41 -12.32
CA LYS A 32 -10.91 -12.69 -12.12
C LYS A 32 -11.25 -12.51 -10.63
N PRO A 33 -10.39 -11.82 -9.85
CA PRO A 33 -10.63 -11.60 -8.43
C PRO A 33 -11.76 -10.58 -8.22
N ASN A 34 -12.42 -10.66 -7.06
CA ASN A 34 -13.33 -9.61 -6.58
C ASN A 34 -12.57 -8.56 -5.74
N LEU A 35 -11.45 -8.98 -5.13
CA LEU A 35 -10.57 -8.16 -4.33
C LEU A 35 -9.13 -8.62 -4.50
N ILE A 36 -8.23 -7.66 -4.74
CA ILE A 36 -6.78 -7.87 -4.67
C ILE A 36 -6.27 -7.18 -3.41
N LEU A 37 -5.44 -7.87 -2.65
CA LEU A 37 -4.87 -7.41 -1.40
C LEU A 37 -3.35 -7.32 -1.52
N LEU A 38 -2.80 -6.14 -1.25
CA LEU A 38 -1.37 -5.86 -1.21
C LEU A 38 -0.84 -5.99 0.23
N PRO A 39 0.44 -6.32 0.41
CA PRO A 39 1.02 -6.45 1.75
C PRO A 39 1.22 -5.09 2.44
N GLU A 40 1.55 -5.14 3.72
CA GLU A 40 2.00 -3.98 4.49
C GLU A 40 3.24 -3.34 3.83
N CYS A 41 3.30 -2.00 3.81
CA CYS A 41 4.44 -1.22 3.30
C CYS A 41 4.92 -1.65 1.89
N PHE A 42 3.99 -1.96 1.00
CA PHE A 42 4.29 -2.59 -0.29
C PHE A 42 5.11 -1.72 -1.27
N LEU A 43 5.15 -0.40 -1.07
CA LEU A 43 5.98 0.49 -1.88
C LEU A 43 7.30 0.86 -1.20
N PHE A 44 7.31 0.87 0.13
CA PHE A 44 8.46 1.38 0.85
C PHE A 44 8.49 0.85 2.29
N LEU A 45 9.63 0.31 2.70
CA LEU A 45 9.88 -0.16 4.05
C LEU A 45 11.12 0.53 4.60
N SER A 46 10.96 1.71 5.23
CA SER A 46 12.04 2.49 5.85
C SER A 46 11.44 3.59 6.73
N ASN A 47 12.25 4.59 7.09
CA ASN A 47 11.84 5.70 7.94
C ASN A 47 10.68 6.50 7.33
N PHE A 48 9.47 6.31 7.83
CA PHE A 48 8.23 6.95 7.36
C PHE A 48 8.26 8.47 7.47
N LYS A 49 9.03 9.03 8.40
CA LYS A 49 9.17 10.48 8.52
C LYS A 49 9.87 11.13 7.32
N LYS A 50 10.68 10.36 6.59
CA LYS A 50 11.37 10.86 5.38
C LYS A 50 10.56 10.68 4.11
N PHE A 51 9.69 9.68 4.08
CA PHE A 51 8.93 9.29 2.90
C PHE A 51 7.50 8.97 3.29
N SER A 52 6.62 9.94 3.10
CA SER A 52 5.19 9.77 3.28
C SER A 52 4.45 10.34 2.07
N PHE A 53 3.26 9.81 1.83
CA PHE A 53 2.41 10.17 0.71
C PHE A 53 1.19 10.92 1.23
N SER A 54 0.70 11.90 0.49
CA SER A 54 -0.67 12.40 0.69
C SER A 54 -1.69 11.43 0.10
N MET A 55 -2.94 11.51 0.54
CA MET A 55 -4.02 10.64 0.02
C MET A 55 -4.36 10.91 -1.45
N ASP A 56 -3.95 12.05 -2.00
CA ASP A 56 -4.05 12.43 -3.41
C ASP A 56 -2.75 12.22 -4.20
N HIS A 57 -1.78 11.50 -3.63
CA HIS A 57 -0.53 11.17 -4.31
C HIS A 57 -0.78 10.32 -5.57
N GLU A 58 0.04 10.53 -6.60
CA GLU A 58 -0.09 9.87 -7.91
C GLU A 58 -0.19 8.34 -7.83
N TYR A 59 0.50 7.69 -6.90
CA TYR A 59 0.39 6.23 -6.72
C TYR A 59 -1.01 5.81 -6.24
N ILE A 60 -1.62 6.57 -5.33
CA ILE A 60 -2.98 6.26 -4.86
C ILE A 60 -3.99 6.51 -5.97
N LEU A 61 -3.85 7.63 -6.69
CA LEU A 61 -4.68 7.93 -7.86
C LEU A 61 -4.56 6.87 -8.96
N HIS A 62 -3.34 6.35 -9.18
CA HIS A 62 -3.12 5.23 -10.11
C HIS A 62 -3.95 4.00 -9.71
N TYR A 63 -3.90 3.57 -8.44
CA TYR A 63 -4.67 2.42 -7.97
C TYR A 63 -6.19 2.66 -7.97
N GLN A 64 -6.64 3.90 -7.73
CA GLN A 64 -8.05 4.26 -7.91
C GLN A 64 -8.49 4.10 -9.37
N ASN A 65 -7.69 4.60 -10.31
CA ASN A 65 -7.97 4.42 -11.74
C ASN A 65 -7.93 2.95 -12.15
N PHE A 66 -6.96 2.19 -11.66
CA PHE A 66 -6.84 0.76 -11.93
C PHE A 66 -8.08 -0.02 -11.44
N ALA A 67 -8.52 0.25 -10.19
CA ALA A 67 -9.71 -0.37 -9.61
C ALA A 67 -10.96 -0.10 -10.46
N LYS A 68 -11.15 1.16 -10.86
CA LYS A 68 -12.27 1.60 -11.70
C LYS A 68 -12.27 0.94 -13.08
N GLN A 69 -11.13 0.94 -13.77
CA GLN A 69 -10.99 0.39 -15.12
C GLN A 69 -11.25 -1.11 -15.16
N ASN A 70 -10.79 -1.83 -14.15
CA ASN A 70 -10.90 -3.29 -14.06
C ASN A 70 -12.13 -3.78 -13.27
N LYS A 71 -12.92 -2.85 -12.70
CA LYS A 71 -14.12 -3.11 -11.88
C LYS A 71 -13.84 -4.09 -10.73
N ILE A 72 -12.73 -3.88 -10.03
CA ILE A 72 -12.29 -4.69 -8.89
C ILE A 72 -12.09 -3.82 -7.65
N ASN A 73 -12.09 -4.46 -6.48
CA ASN A 73 -11.69 -3.79 -5.25
C ASN A 73 -10.19 -4.03 -5.01
N LEU A 74 -9.52 -3.01 -4.48
CA LEU A 74 -8.12 -3.10 -4.04
C LEU A 74 -8.02 -2.76 -2.56
N LEU A 75 -7.33 -3.60 -1.79
CA LEU A 75 -6.87 -3.22 -0.46
C LEU A 75 -5.36 -2.95 -0.53
N LEU A 76 -5.01 -1.67 -0.46
CA LEU A 76 -3.64 -1.23 -0.29
C LEU A 76 -3.26 -1.56 1.15
N GLY A 77 -2.43 -2.60 1.33
CA GLY A 77 -2.16 -3.21 2.62
C GLY A 77 -1.60 -2.26 3.66
N SER A 78 -0.63 -1.43 3.32
CA SER A 78 -0.44 -0.12 3.94
C SER A 78 0.58 0.74 3.21
N LEU A 79 0.48 2.04 3.50
CA LEU A 79 1.38 3.09 3.04
C LEU A 79 1.62 4.10 4.17
N PRO A 80 2.80 4.73 4.24
CA PRO A 80 3.02 5.87 5.12
C PRO A 80 2.27 7.09 4.57
N ILE A 81 1.20 7.47 5.22
CA ILE A 81 0.33 8.59 4.81
C ILE A 81 0.51 9.78 5.74
N LEU A 82 0.85 10.93 5.16
CA LEU A 82 0.88 12.21 5.85
C LEU A 82 -0.54 12.79 5.90
N ASP A 83 -1.03 13.02 7.11
CA ASP A 83 -2.34 13.61 7.37
C ASP A 83 -2.24 14.51 8.61
N ASN A 84 -2.59 15.81 8.49
CA ASN A 84 -2.52 16.80 9.56
C ASN A 84 -1.18 16.80 10.32
N ASP A 85 -0.07 16.89 9.58
CA ASP A 85 1.32 16.92 10.10
C ASP A 85 1.75 15.65 10.85
N LYS A 86 0.99 14.57 10.75
CA LYS A 86 1.32 13.26 11.29
C LYS A 86 1.41 12.21 10.19
N VAL A 87 2.31 11.27 10.37
CA VAL A 87 2.44 10.14 9.44
C VAL A 87 1.81 8.92 10.08
N TYR A 88 0.93 8.26 9.31
CA TYR A 88 0.22 7.04 9.70
C TYR A 88 0.62 5.89 8.80
N ASN A 89 0.77 4.71 9.36
CA ASN A 89 0.81 3.47 8.58
C ASN A 89 -0.63 3.09 8.23
N ARG A 90 -1.09 3.52 7.05
CA ARG A 90 -2.51 3.49 6.64
C ARG A 90 -2.79 2.43 5.59
N SER A 91 -3.73 1.54 5.89
CA SER A 91 -4.36 0.66 4.90
C SER A 91 -5.52 1.40 4.23
N VAL A 92 -5.67 1.25 2.91
CA VAL A 92 -6.70 1.95 2.13
C VAL A 92 -7.48 0.96 1.29
N LEU A 93 -8.80 0.92 1.47
CA LEU A 93 -9.71 0.13 0.63
C LEU A 93 -10.26 1.01 -0.49
N ILE A 94 -9.95 0.65 -1.72
CA ILE A 94 -10.48 1.26 -2.94
C ILE A 94 -11.54 0.32 -3.52
N ASN A 95 -12.75 0.83 -3.78
CA ASN A 95 -13.82 0.05 -4.36
C ASN A 95 -13.72 -0.04 -5.90
N HIS A 96 -14.54 -0.90 -6.49
CA HIS A 96 -14.60 -1.14 -7.94
C HIS A 96 -15.03 0.08 -8.78
N GLU A 97 -15.47 1.17 -8.14
CA GLU A 97 -15.76 2.46 -8.78
C GLU A 97 -14.55 3.40 -8.77
N GLY A 98 -13.44 2.98 -8.10
CA GLY A 98 -12.22 3.76 -7.95
C GLY A 98 -12.27 4.77 -6.79
N SER A 99 -13.29 4.69 -5.93
CA SER A 99 -13.42 5.55 -4.76
C SER A 99 -12.78 4.91 -3.54
N ILE A 100 -12.21 5.72 -2.66
CA ILE A 100 -11.75 5.26 -1.35
C ILE A 100 -13.00 4.95 -0.51
N ALA A 101 -13.20 3.66 -0.25
CA ALA A 101 -14.37 3.18 0.50
C ALA A 101 -14.14 3.24 2.01
N SER A 102 -12.90 3.02 2.45
CA SER A 102 -12.52 3.03 3.87
C SER A 102 -11.01 3.08 4.02
N TYR A 103 -10.53 3.43 5.20
CA TYR A 103 -9.13 3.29 5.57
C TYR A 103 -9.01 2.91 7.06
N TYR A 104 -7.83 2.43 7.42
CA TYR A 104 -7.49 2.09 8.80
C TYR A 104 -6.06 2.50 9.10
N ASP A 105 -5.86 3.21 10.21
CA ASP A 105 -4.54 3.60 10.69
C ASP A 105 -4.08 2.60 11.76
N LYS A 106 -2.89 2.05 11.55
CA LYS A 106 -2.26 1.10 12.48
C LYS A 106 -2.11 1.75 13.86
N ILE A 107 -2.65 1.10 14.89
CA ILE A 107 -2.65 1.60 16.27
C ILE A 107 -1.36 1.24 16.99
N HIS A 108 -0.92 -0.02 16.85
CA HIS A 108 0.29 -0.53 17.50
C HIS A 108 1.45 -0.52 16.50
N MET A 109 2.28 0.52 16.61
CA MET A 109 3.45 0.71 15.74
C MET A 109 4.56 -0.26 16.12
N PHE A 110 5.40 -0.59 15.15
CA PHE A 110 6.56 -1.44 15.37
C PHE A 110 7.77 -0.59 15.77
N ASP A 111 8.17 -0.69 17.05
CA ASP A 111 9.41 -0.11 17.55
C ASP A 111 10.41 -1.22 17.82
N ALA A 112 11.63 -1.11 17.31
CA ALA A 112 12.68 -2.08 17.53
C ALA A 112 14.02 -1.42 17.83
N ILE A 113 14.79 -2.05 18.69
CA ILE A 113 16.21 -1.73 18.89
C ILE A 113 17.00 -2.72 18.04
N LEU A 114 17.72 -2.21 17.05
CA LEU A 114 18.54 -3.00 16.16
C LEU A 114 19.86 -3.42 16.85
N LYS A 115 20.54 -4.41 16.27
CA LYS A 115 21.80 -4.97 16.84
C LYS A 115 22.92 -3.95 17.06
N ASN A 116 22.88 -2.82 16.35
CA ASN A 116 23.82 -1.70 16.47
C ASN A 116 23.35 -0.59 17.44
N ASN A 117 22.35 -0.87 18.28
CA ASN A 117 21.68 0.08 19.17
C ASN A 117 20.92 1.21 18.44
N GLU A 118 20.75 1.14 17.13
CA GLU A 118 19.83 2.03 16.42
C GLU A 118 18.39 1.73 16.82
N VAL A 119 17.65 2.79 17.14
CA VAL A 119 16.21 2.68 17.44
C VAL A 119 15.46 2.87 16.14
N TYR A 120 14.82 1.81 15.65
CA TYR A 120 13.83 1.89 14.59
C TYR A 120 12.48 2.29 15.21
N LYS A 121 11.88 3.36 14.72
CA LYS A 121 10.52 3.76 15.05
C LYS A 121 9.73 3.87 13.75
N GLU A 122 8.64 3.16 13.73
CA GLU A 122 7.63 3.25 12.67
C GLU A 122 6.85 4.58 12.73
#